data_bd9066ba0ca61bf2cf123ff9b0429be0
#
_entry.id   bd9066ba0ca61bf2cf123ff9b0429be0
#
_cell.length_a   1.000
_cell.length_b   1.000
_cell.length_c   1.000
_cell.angle_alpha   90.00
_cell.angle_beta   90.00
_cell.angle_gamma   90.00
#
_symmetry.space_group_name_H-M   'P 1'
#
loop_
_entity.id
_entity.type
_entity.pdbx_description
1 polymer ?
#
loop_
_entity_poly.entity_id
_entity_poly.type
_entity_poly.pdbx_seq_one_letter_code
_entity_poly.pdbx_strand_id
1 'polypeptide(L)'
;MDILSLGYAQARDATDRLADKRAEFLLPDGVIYLDGNSLGPLTHAASKAVQATLHSEWGTGLIRSWNDADWINLPETVGAKIAPLIGASPKNVIMADSTSVNLFKVLSAACAIQTGRKTIVTERLNFPTDNYIAEGVIRQMGQHHRLRYVEQSETLTACLDDDVAVVLLTHVNYRTGQMHDMAAVTKAAHERGALV
;
A
#
# COMPACT_ATOMS: atom_id res chain seq x y z
N MET A 1 29.34 -20.85 4.35
CA MET A 1 28.17 -21.59 4.90
C MET A 1 27.09 -21.55 3.85
N ASP A 2 26.53 -22.70 3.48
CA ASP A 2 25.46 -22.74 2.47
C ASP A 2 24.20 -22.08 3.06
N ILE A 3 23.76 -20.98 2.45
CA ILE A 3 22.58 -20.19 2.89
C ILE A 3 21.26 -20.94 2.77
N LEU A 4 21.24 -22.05 2.01
CA LEU A 4 20.07 -22.93 1.86
C LEU A 4 20.05 -24.09 2.85
N SER A 5 21.05 -24.17 3.73
CA SER A 5 21.13 -25.26 4.71
C SER A 5 20.29 -24.98 5.96
N LEU A 6 19.73 -26.06 6.54
CA LEU A 6 19.02 -25.98 7.82
C LEU A 6 19.89 -25.40 8.93
N GLY A 7 21.20 -25.76 8.96
CA GLY A 7 22.14 -25.23 9.95
C GLY A 7 22.33 -23.72 9.84
N TYR A 8 22.30 -23.16 8.63
CA TYR A 8 22.33 -21.70 8.44
C TYR A 8 21.04 -21.07 9.01
N ALA A 9 19.86 -21.61 8.69
CA ALA A 9 18.60 -21.10 9.19
C ALA A 9 18.56 -21.12 10.74
N GLN A 10 18.92 -22.24 11.36
CA GLN A 10 18.98 -22.38 12.82
C GLN A 10 19.94 -21.39 13.47
N ALA A 11 21.10 -21.14 12.85
CA ALA A 11 22.05 -20.13 13.36
C ALA A 11 21.49 -18.70 13.28
N ARG A 12 20.68 -18.41 12.26
CA ARG A 12 19.97 -17.12 12.15
C ARG A 12 18.88 -16.97 13.18
N ASP A 13 18.08 -18.02 13.39
CA ASP A 13 17.02 -18.04 14.40
C ASP A 13 17.59 -17.80 15.81
N ALA A 14 18.73 -18.40 16.13
CA ALA A 14 19.40 -18.21 17.43
C ALA A 14 19.84 -16.77 17.73
N THR A 15 19.96 -15.95 16.70
CA THR A 15 20.37 -14.54 16.80
C THR A 15 19.27 -13.54 16.39
N ASP A 16 18.07 -14.03 16.17
CA ASP A 16 16.95 -13.20 15.76
C ASP A 16 16.48 -12.31 16.92
N ARG A 17 16.63 -10.99 16.73
CA ARG A 17 16.17 -9.99 17.71
C ARG A 17 14.65 -9.86 17.79
N LEU A 18 13.94 -10.42 16.83
CA LEU A 18 12.49 -10.35 16.74
C LEU A 18 11.81 -11.66 17.16
N ALA A 19 12.58 -12.68 17.60
CA ALA A 19 12.05 -13.99 17.98
C ALA A 19 10.87 -13.88 18.96
N ASP A 20 11.00 -13.02 19.99
CA ASP A 20 9.95 -12.83 21.01
C ASP A 20 8.66 -12.22 20.43
N LYS A 21 8.75 -11.53 19.28
CA LYS A 21 7.60 -10.88 18.65
C LYS A 21 6.56 -11.87 18.13
N ARG A 22 6.98 -13.11 17.84
CA ARG A 22 6.06 -14.18 17.46
C ARG A 22 4.94 -14.38 18.49
N ALA A 23 5.24 -14.26 19.78
CA ALA A 23 4.28 -14.42 20.86
C ALA A 23 3.20 -13.30 20.92
N GLU A 24 3.39 -12.21 20.21
CA GLU A 24 2.38 -11.14 20.11
C GLU A 24 1.24 -11.49 19.15
N PHE A 25 1.39 -12.53 18.34
CA PHE A 25 0.43 -12.91 17.30
C PHE A 25 -0.35 -14.19 17.66
N LEU A 26 -1.63 -14.19 17.29
CA LEU A 26 -2.49 -15.37 17.33
C LEU A 26 -2.28 -16.19 16.06
N LEU A 27 -1.39 -17.16 16.14
CA LEU A 27 -1.09 -18.07 15.03
C LEU A 27 -1.61 -19.47 15.36
N PRO A 28 -2.31 -20.14 14.43
CA PRO A 28 -2.72 -21.54 14.63
C PRO A 28 -1.51 -22.47 14.78
N ASP A 29 -1.67 -23.49 15.61
CA ASP A 29 -0.63 -24.50 15.81
C ASP A 29 -0.30 -25.23 14.50
N GLY A 30 1.00 -25.47 14.28
CA GLY A 30 1.49 -26.19 13.11
C GLY A 30 1.41 -25.45 11.77
N VAL A 31 0.94 -24.21 11.76
CA VAL A 31 0.88 -23.38 10.55
C VAL A 31 2.13 -22.50 10.43
N ILE A 32 2.82 -22.61 9.29
CA ILE A 32 3.86 -21.69 8.87
C ILE A 32 3.20 -20.63 7.97
N TYR A 33 2.84 -19.49 8.54
CA TYR A 33 2.13 -18.43 7.84
C TYR A 33 3.11 -17.43 7.22
N LEU A 34 3.18 -17.39 5.88
CA LEU A 34 4.10 -16.55 5.11
C LEU A 34 3.38 -15.53 4.21
N ASP A 35 2.05 -15.41 4.34
CA ASP A 35 1.23 -14.53 3.48
C ASP A 35 0.72 -13.28 4.25
N GLY A 36 1.54 -12.75 5.14
CA GLY A 36 1.22 -11.55 5.93
C GLY A 36 1.05 -10.28 5.10
N ASN A 37 1.53 -10.28 3.85
CA ASN A 37 1.31 -9.19 2.90
C ASN A 37 -0.13 -9.15 2.35
N SER A 38 -0.81 -10.30 2.26
CA SER A 38 -2.23 -10.37 1.86
C SER A 38 -3.15 -10.10 3.04
N LEU A 39 -2.90 -10.76 4.17
CA LEU A 39 -3.63 -10.56 5.42
C LEU A 39 -2.68 -10.78 6.60
N GLY A 40 -2.38 -9.72 7.34
CA GLY A 40 -1.57 -9.82 8.55
C GLY A 40 -2.22 -10.73 9.60
N PRO A 41 -1.45 -11.58 10.31
CA PRO A 41 -1.99 -12.37 11.38
C PRO A 41 -2.49 -11.47 12.52
N LEU A 42 -3.56 -11.91 13.18
CA LEU A 42 -4.16 -11.16 14.29
C LEU A 42 -3.18 -11.06 15.47
N THR A 43 -3.02 -9.85 16.01
CA THR A 43 -2.28 -9.66 17.26
C THR A 43 -3.21 -9.71 18.47
N HIS A 44 -2.69 -10.11 19.64
CA HIS A 44 -3.42 -10.03 20.91
C HIS A 44 -3.86 -8.59 21.22
N ALA A 45 -3.02 -7.60 20.91
CA ALA A 45 -3.34 -6.18 21.12
C ALA A 45 -4.49 -5.72 20.23
N ALA A 46 -4.52 -6.11 18.95
CA ALA A 46 -5.60 -5.75 18.03
C ALA A 46 -6.94 -6.37 18.48
N SER A 47 -6.93 -7.65 18.87
CA SER A 47 -8.12 -8.33 19.39
C SER A 47 -8.68 -7.61 20.59
N LYS A 48 -7.83 -7.25 21.57
CA LYS A 48 -8.23 -6.52 22.77
C LYS A 48 -8.79 -5.12 22.45
N ALA A 49 -8.15 -4.40 21.53
CA ALA A 49 -8.59 -3.06 21.13
C ALA A 49 -9.98 -3.09 20.46
N VAL A 50 -10.20 -4.04 19.53
CA VAL A 50 -11.52 -4.20 18.88
C VAL A 50 -12.61 -4.51 19.90
N GLN A 51 -12.34 -5.38 20.87
CA GLN A 51 -13.32 -5.70 21.93
C GLN A 51 -13.60 -4.50 22.83
N ALA A 52 -12.59 -3.71 23.19
CA ALA A 52 -12.77 -2.49 23.97
C ALA A 52 -13.61 -1.46 23.21
N THR A 53 -13.31 -1.26 21.94
CA THR A 53 -14.09 -0.36 21.07
C THR A 53 -15.55 -0.81 20.98
N LEU A 54 -15.79 -2.10 20.77
CA LEU A 54 -17.15 -2.65 20.64
C LEU A 54 -17.97 -2.47 21.92
N HIS A 55 -17.41 -2.85 23.06
CA HIS A 55 -18.18 -2.90 24.32
C HIS A 55 -18.20 -1.58 25.10
N SER A 56 -17.09 -0.88 25.15
CA SER A 56 -16.96 0.33 25.97
C SER A 56 -17.23 1.59 25.16
N GLU A 57 -16.47 1.79 24.08
CA GLU A 57 -16.56 3.03 23.32
C GLU A 57 -17.90 3.12 22.58
N TRP A 58 -18.23 2.13 21.75
CA TRP A 58 -19.50 2.10 21.05
C TRP A 58 -20.66 1.72 21.98
N GLY A 59 -20.57 0.57 22.65
CA GLY A 59 -21.68 0.02 23.44
C GLY A 59 -22.13 0.92 24.59
N THR A 60 -21.19 1.61 25.24
CA THR A 60 -21.47 2.50 26.39
C THR A 60 -21.35 3.98 26.04
N GLY A 61 -20.31 4.36 25.30
CA GLY A 61 -20.02 5.76 24.94
C GLY A 61 -20.97 6.31 23.89
N LEU A 62 -21.47 5.46 22.99
CA LEU A 62 -22.37 5.84 21.89
C LEU A 62 -21.76 6.98 21.04
N ILE A 63 -22.60 7.96 20.66
CA ILE A 63 -22.16 9.10 19.83
C ILE A 63 -21.09 9.96 20.51
N ARG A 64 -21.00 9.98 21.84
CA ARG A 64 -19.99 10.75 22.55
C ARG A 64 -18.58 10.27 22.30
N SER A 65 -18.39 9.01 21.90
CA SER A 65 -17.07 8.42 21.63
C SER A 65 -16.34 9.06 20.46
N TRP A 66 -17.02 9.82 19.61
CA TRP A 66 -16.34 10.68 18.65
C TRP A 66 -15.34 11.64 19.32
N ASN A 67 -15.69 12.16 20.52
CA ASN A 67 -14.85 13.06 21.31
C ASN A 67 -14.17 12.31 22.47
N ASP A 68 -14.94 11.54 23.27
CA ASP A 68 -14.45 10.95 24.51
C ASP A 68 -13.41 9.84 24.27
N ALA A 69 -13.55 9.09 23.18
CA ALA A 69 -12.59 8.07 22.71
C ALA A 69 -11.73 8.56 21.53
N ASP A 70 -11.82 9.84 21.20
CA ASP A 70 -11.02 10.50 20.16
C ASP A 70 -11.15 9.90 18.75
N TRP A 71 -12.30 9.33 18.40
CA TRP A 71 -12.53 8.74 17.08
C TRP A 71 -12.37 9.76 15.95
N ILE A 72 -12.70 11.02 16.21
CA ILE A 72 -12.61 12.11 15.22
C ILE A 72 -11.18 12.26 14.67
N ASN A 73 -10.18 12.06 15.52
CA ASN A 73 -8.77 12.22 15.16
C ASN A 73 -8.07 10.88 14.87
N LEU A 74 -8.76 9.75 14.99
CA LEU A 74 -8.17 8.42 14.83
C LEU A 74 -7.45 8.23 13.47
N PRO A 75 -7.99 8.68 12.32
CA PRO A 75 -7.31 8.58 11.03
C PRO A 75 -5.94 9.28 11.02
N GLU A 76 -5.84 10.47 11.61
CA GLU A 76 -4.59 11.24 11.69
C GLU A 76 -3.62 10.61 12.71
N THR A 77 -4.14 10.20 13.86
CA THR A 77 -3.34 9.55 14.92
C THR A 77 -2.69 8.25 14.42
N VAL A 78 -3.44 7.43 13.67
CA VAL A 78 -2.91 6.21 13.07
C VAL A 78 -1.94 6.54 11.92
N GLY A 79 -2.29 7.50 11.08
CA GLY A 79 -1.43 7.99 10.01
C GLY A 79 -0.07 8.47 10.53
N ALA A 80 -0.06 9.22 11.63
CA ALA A 80 1.16 9.69 12.28
C ALA A 80 2.08 8.56 12.78
N LYS A 81 1.49 7.41 13.20
CA LYS A 81 2.25 6.21 13.58
C LYS A 81 2.83 5.46 12.36
N ILE A 82 2.14 5.49 11.23
CA ILE A 82 2.58 4.86 9.97
C ILE A 82 3.69 5.70 9.31
N ALA A 83 3.61 7.02 9.40
CA ALA A 83 4.49 7.95 8.69
C ALA A 83 5.99 7.63 8.82
N PRO A 84 6.57 7.36 10.02
CA PRO A 84 7.98 7.03 10.12
C PRO A 84 8.35 5.72 9.43
N LEU A 85 7.42 4.77 9.31
CA LEU A 85 7.68 3.48 8.65
C LEU A 85 7.83 3.64 7.13
N ILE A 86 7.22 4.67 6.55
CA ILE A 86 7.26 4.96 5.11
C ILE A 86 8.10 6.20 4.77
N GLY A 87 8.85 6.74 5.75
CA GLY A 87 9.71 7.90 5.55
C GLY A 87 8.97 9.21 5.30
N ALA A 88 7.73 9.34 5.75
CA ALA A 88 6.90 10.53 5.57
C ALA A 88 6.80 11.37 6.85
N SER A 89 6.41 12.65 6.70
CA SER A 89 6.05 13.49 7.85
C SER A 89 4.71 13.02 8.45
N PRO A 90 4.55 13.01 9.79
CA PRO A 90 3.31 12.63 10.45
C PRO A 90 2.06 13.37 9.96
N LYS A 91 2.21 14.62 9.53
CA LYS A 91 1.10 15.44 9.00
C LYS A 91 0.69 15.10 7.57
N ASN A 92 1.48 14.29 6.87
CA ASN A 92 1.26 13.96 5.46
C ASN A 92 0.67 12.56 5.25
N VAL A 93 0.34 11.88 6.34
CA VAL A 93 -0.22 10.52 6.28
C VAL A 93 -1.54 10.49 7.04
N ILE A 94 -2.55 9.98 6.38
CA ILE A 94 -3.86 9.74 6.96
C ILE A 94 -4.29 8.29 6.66
N MET A 95 -4.86 7.62 7.64
CA MET A 95 -5.47 6.31 7.45
C MET A 95 -6.93 6.48 7.04
N ALA A 96 -7.28 6.00 5.88
CA ALA A 96 -8.63 6.11 5.34
C ALA A 96 -8.96 4.94 4.42
N ASP A 97 -10.23 4.64 4.27
CA ASP A 97 -10.82 3.76 3.26
C ASP A 97 -10.06 2.45 2.99
N SER A 98 -10.22 1.92 1.80
CA SER A 98 -9.47 0.78 1.25
C SER A 98 -8.46 1.24 0.19
N THR A 99 -7.52 0.37 -0.18
CA THR A 99 -6.58 0.62 -1.28
C THR A 99 -7.30 1.04 -2.56
N SER A 100 -8.38 0.35 -2.94
CA SER A 100 -9.15 0.65 -4.16
C SER A 100 -9.78 2.05 -4.13
N VAL A 101 -10.40 2.43 -3.00
CA VAL A 101 -11.02 3.76 -2.85
C VAL A 101 -9.97 4.84 -2.82
N ASN A 102 -8.86 4.64 -2.10
CA ASN A 102 -7.76 5.60 -2.05
C ASN A 102 -7.11 5.76 -3.43
N LEU A 103 -6.88 4.66 -4.15
CA LEU A 103 -6.35 4.70 -5.51
C LEU A 103 -7.27 5.48 -6.45
N PHE A 104 -8.59 5.25 -6.38
CA PHE A 104 -9.56 6.05 -7.14
C PHE A 104 -9.43 7.54 -6.85
N LYS A 105 -9.33 7.93 -5.57
CA LYS A 105 -9.20 9.33 -5.17
C LYS A 105 -7.91 9.97 -5.69
N VAL A 106 -6.76 9.33 -5.45
CA VAL A 106 -5.46 9.91 -5.82
C VAL A 106 -5.26 9.93 -7.33
N LEU A 107 -5.69 8.89 -8.04
CA LEU A 107 -5.59 8.82 -9.51
C LEU A 107 -6.49 9.86 -10.17
N SER A 108 -7.72 10.03 -9.68
CA SER A 108 -8.62 11.08 -10.16
C SER A 108 -8.04 12.48 -9.96
N ALA A 109 -7.45 12.74 -8.79
CA ALA A 109 -6.79 14.01 -8.50
C ALA A 109 -5.55 14.22 -9.39
N ALA A 110 -4.71 13.19 -9.56
CA ALA A 110 -3.52 13.26 -10.41
C ALA A 110 -3.88 13.56 -11.87
N CYS A 111 -4.90 12.91 -12.42
CA CYS A 111 -5.40 13.19 -13.77
C CYS A 111 -5.95 14.63 -13.89
N ALA A 112 -6.63 15.13 -12.86
CA ALA A 112 -7.15 16.51 -12.86
C ALA A 112 -6.03 17.56 -12.78
N ILE A 113 -4.93 17.27 -12.11
CA ILE A 113 -3.75 18.16 -12.04
C ILE A 113 -3.01 18.19 -13.38
N GLN A 114 -2.91 17.07 -14.08
CA GLN A 114 -2.17 16.88 -15.32
C GLN A 114 -3.00 17.29 -16.56
N THR A 115 -3.45 18.53 -16.59
CA THR A 115 -4.22 19.09 -17.71
C THR A 115 -3.39 19.07 -18.98
N GLY A 116 -3.86 18.40 -20.03
CA GLY A 116 -3.18 18.31 -21.33
C GLY A 116 -2.38 17.03 -21.56
N ARG A 117 -2.17 16.19 -20.53
CA ARG A 117 -1.59 14.87 -20.68
C ARG A 117 -2.69 13.82 -20.52
N LYS A 118 -2.59 12.72 -21.28
CA LYS A 118 -3.73 11.79 -21.41
C LYS A 118 -3.40 10.33 -21.07
N THR A 119 -2.12 9.99 -20.95
CA THR A 119 -1.72 8.61 -20.77
C THR A 119 -1.45 8.29 -19.31
N ILE A 120 -2.13 7.27 -18.79
CA ILE A 120 -1.79 6.60 -17.53
C ILE A 120 -0.97 5.37 -17.93
N VAL A 121 0.27 5.28 -17.44
CA VAL A 121 1.13 4.11 -17.65
C VAL A 121 1.03 3.20 -16.43
N THR A 122 0.82 1.91 -16.65
CA THR A 122 0.81 0.87 -15.60
C THR A 122 1.38 -0.43 -16.15
N GLU A 123 1.77 -1.33 -15.29
CA GLU A 123 2.22 -2.66 -15.71
C GLU A 123 1.05 -3.60 -15.98
N ARG A 124 1.15 -4.43 -17.02
CA ARG A 124 0.16 -5.49 -17.32
C ARG A 124 -0.04 -6.44 -16.15
N LEU A 125 1.05 -6.74 -15.43
CA LEU A 125 1.08 -7.65 -14.29
C LEU A 125 0.94 -6.94 -12.94
N ASN A 126 0.53 -5.67 -12.92
CA ASN A 126 0.16 -5.00 -11.68
C ASN A 126 -1.01 -5.73 -10.99
N PHE A 127 -1.29 -5.40 -9.74
CA PHE A 127 -2.43 -6.00 -9.04
C PHE A 127 -3.71 -5.74 -9.84
N PRO A 128 -4.53 -6.76 -10.15
CA PRO A 128 -5.64 -6.63 -11.10
C PRO A 128 -6.62 -5.52 -10.75
N THR A 129 -6.94 -5.36 -9.46
CA THR A 129 -7.86 -4.32 -8.98
C THR A 129 -7.36 -2.91 -9.29
N ASP A 130 -6.05 -2.67 -9.23
CA ASP A 130 -5.47 -1.36 -9.51
C ASP A 130 -5.69 -0.97 -10.98
N ASN A 131 -5.49 -1.93 -11.89
CA ASN A 131 -5.77 -1.74 -13.30
C ASN A 131 -7.28 -1.52 -13.56
N TYR A 132 -8.17 -2.24 -12.87
CA TYR A 132 -9.62 -2.03 -12.98
C TYR A 132 -10.05 -0.64 -12.47
N ILE A 133 -9.44 -0.16 -11.39
CA ILE A 133 -9.69 1.20 -10.89
C ILE A 133 -9.23 2.24 -11.92
N ALA A 134 -8.05 2.07 -12.51
CA ALA A 134 -7.55 2.99 -13.54
C ALA A 134 -8.48 3.03 -14.77
N GLU A 135 -8.95 1.89 -15.24
CA GLU A 135 -9.95 1.82 -16.31
C GLU A 135 -11.27 2.49 -15.92
N GLY A 136 -11.70 2.33 -14.66
CA GLY A 136 -12.90 2.96 -14.10
C GLY A 136 -12.80 4.47 -14.09
N VAL A 137 -11.68 5.02 -13.61
CA VAL A 137 -11.39 6.46 -13.61
C VAL A 137 -11.43 7.03 -15.04
N ILE A 138 -10.79 6.36 -16.01
CA ILE A 138 -10.80 6.79 -17.42
C ILE A 138 -12.22 6.86 -17.96
N ARG A 139 -13.05 5.84 -17.71
CA ARG A 139 -14.45 5.84 -18.15
C ARG A 139 -15.25 6.98 -17.52
N GLN A 140 -15.05 7.24 -16.23
CA GLN A 140 -15.75 8.31 -15.50
C GLN A 140 -15.35 9.70 -16.00
N MET A 141 -14.09 9.90 -16.38
CA MET A 141 -13.58 11.16 -16.92
C MET A 141 -13.89 11.38 -18.41
N GLY A 142 -14.84 10.63 -18.97
CA GLY A 142 -15.30 10.79 -20.36
C GLY A 142 -14.32 10.29 -21.41
N GLN A 143 -13.46 9.33 -21.07
CA GLN A 143 -12.48 8.70 -21.96
C GLN A 143 -11.46 9.68 -22.58
N HIS A 144 -11.22 10.81 -21.95
CA HIS A 144 -10.18 11.75 -22.36
C HIS A 144 -8.76 11.23 -22.07
N HIS A 145 -8.65 10.26 -21.15
CA HIS A 145 -7.43 9.56 -20.82
C HIS A 145 -7.40 8.17 -21.45
N ARG A 146 -6.22 7.59 -21.53
CA ARG A 146 -5.99 6.19 -21.99
C ARG A 146 -5.02 5.48 -21.07
N LEU A 147 -5.20 4.16 -20.97
CA LEU A 147 -4.28 3.31 -20.25
C LEU A 147 -3.25 2.72 -21.22
N ARG A 148 -1.98 2.82 -20.88
CA ARG A 148 -0.87 2.17 -21.56
C ARG A 148 -0.29 1.13 -20.63
N TYR A 149 -0.33 -0.12 -21.07
CA TYR A 149 0.27 -1.21 -20.34
C TYR A 149 1.74 -1.39 -20.74
N VAL A 150 2.61 -1.50 -19.74
CA VAL A 150 3.99 -1.96 -19.90
C VAL A 150 3.95 -3.48 -19.93
N GLU A 151 4.43 -4.06 -21.01
CA GLU A 151 4.47 -5.52 -21.16
C GLU A 151 5.76 -6.09 -20.51
N GLN A 152 5.76 -7.40 -20.26
CA GLN A 152 6.86 -8.08 -19.54
C GLN A 152 8.24 -7.92 -20.19
N SER A 153 8.27 -7.71 -21.52
CA SER A 153 9.50 -7.50 -22.29
C SER A 153 9.99 -6.05 -22.34
N GLU A 154 9.22 -5.12 -21.74
CA GLU A 154 9.49 -3.68 -21.81
C GLU A 154 9.98 -3.16 -20.46
N THR A 155 10.72 -2.07 -20.48
CA THR A 155 11.03 -1.33 -19.27
C THR A 155 10.05 -0.18 -19.10
N LEU A 156 9.61 0.05 -17.88
CA LEU A 156 8.66 1.13 -17.57
C LEU A 156 9.18 2.48 -18.07
N THR A 157 10.47 2.75 -17.89
CA THR A 157 11.10 4.01 -18.31
C THR A 157 11.10 4.22 -19.84
N ALA A 158 11.10 3.15 -20.63
CA ALA A 158 10.98 3.25 -22.08
C ALA A 158 9.56 3.62 -22.56
N CYS A 159 8.56 3.46 -21.69
CA CYS A 159 7.17 3.81 -21.96
C CYS A 159 6.82 5.26 -21.59
N LEU A 160 7.79 6.06 -21.10
CA LEU A 160 7.59 7.44 -20.68
C LEU A 160 7.78 8.41 -21.84
N ASP A 161 6.72 9.12 -22.20
CA ASP A 161 6.74 10.21 -23.17
C ASP A 161 6.04 11.45 -22.61
N ASP A 162 5.98 12.54 -23.38
CA ASP A 162 5.43 13.82 -22.96
C ASP A 162 3.90 13.80 -22.80
N ASP A 163 3.20 12.75 -23.25
CA ASP A 163 1.76 12.58 -23.05
C ASP A 163 1.43 11.79 -21.76
N VAL A 164 2.44 11.26 -21.07
CA VAL A 164 2.22 10.53 -19.81
C VAL A 164 1.85 11.52 -18.71
N ALA A 165 0.64 11.34 -18.18
CA ALA A 165 0.12 12.10 -17.05
C ALA A 165 0.57 11.48 -15.72
N VAL A 166 0.38 10.16 -15.61
CA VAL A 166 0.58 9.40 -14.36
C VAL A 166 1.23 8.06 -14.64
N VAL A 167 2.18 7.69 -13.81
CA VAL A 167 2.70 6.33 -13.70
C VAL A 167 2.06 5.68 -12.48
N LEU A 168 1.29 4.63 -12.70
CA LEU A 168 0.63 3.83 -11.67
C LEU A 168 1.35 2.50 -11.54
N LEU A 169 1.98 2.26 -10.39
CA LEU A 169 2.72 1.02 -10.17
C LEU A 169 2.66 0.57 -8.71
N THR A 170 2.93 -0.71 -8.48
CA THR A 170 3.12 -1.29 -7.17
C THR A 170 4.62 -1.52 -6.93
N HIS A 171 5.13 -1.06 -5.78
CA HIS A 171 6.57 -1.12 -5.47
C HIS A 171 7.13 -2.53 -5.57
N VAL A 172 6.43 -3.52 -5.03
CA VAL A 172 6.83 -4.94 -5.07
C VAL A 172 5.71 -5.76 -5.71
N ASN A 173 6.02 -6.44 -6.80
CA ASN A 173 5.04 -7.28 -7.49
C ASN A 173 4.65 -8.47 -6.61
N TYR A 174 3.36 -8.63 -6.35
CA TYR A 174 2.80 -9.64 -5.44
C TYR A 174 3.02 -11.10 -5.89
N ARG A 175 3.23 -11.34 -7.20
CA ARG A 175 3.42 -12.68 -7.77
C ARG A 175 4.88 -13.08 -7.86
N THR A 176 5.74 -12.15 -8.23
CA THR A 176 7.14 -12.43 -8.54
C THR A 176 8.11 -12.00 -7.45
N GLY A 177 7.67 -11.09 -6.56
CA GLY A 177 8.54 -10.45 -5.58
C GLY A 177 9.51 -9.43 -6.19
N GLN A 178 9.41 -9.16 -7.50
CA GLN A 178 10.24 -8.14 -8.15
C GLN A 178 9.94 -6.77 -7.55
N MET A 179 10.99 -6.07 -7.15
CA MET A 179 10.93 -4.75 -6.55
C MET A 179 11.47 -3.69 -7.50
N HIS A 180 10.72 -2.60 -7.69
CA HIS A 180 11.18 -1.46 -8.47
C HIS A 180 12.18 -0.60 -7.70
N ASP A 181 13.15 -0.03 -8.41
CA ASP A 181 13.90 1.14 -7.94
C ASP A 181 13.00 2.38 -8.05
N MET A 182 12.23 2.64 -6.98
CA MET A 182 11.28 3.74 -6.94
C MET A 182 11.93 5.10 -7.14
N ALA A 183 13.17 5.28 -6.68
CA ALA A 183 13.90 6.53 -6.86
C ALA A 183 14.21 6.77 -8.34
N ALA A 184 14.72 5.75 -9.03
CA ALA A 184 15.01 5.84 -10.47
C ALA A 184 13.76 6.03 -11.31
N VAL A 185 12.69 5.27 -11.04
CA VAL A 185 11.40 5.38 -11.76
C VAL A 185 10.78 6.76 -11.56
N THR A 186 10.70 7.24 -10.31
CA THR A 186 10.13 8.55 -9.98
C THR A 186 10.92 9.68 -10.65
N LYS A 187 12.26 9.61 -10.60
CA LYS A 187 13.12 10.59 -11.28
C LYS A 187 12.82 10.64 -12.79
N ALA A 188 12.82 9.49 -13.44
CA ALA A 188 12.56 9.41 -14.89
C ALA A 188 11.16 9.93 -15.26
N ALA A 189 10.13 9.62 -14.47
CA ALA A 189 8.78 10.13 -14.67
C ALA A 189 8.71 11.65 -14.49
N HIS A 190 9.31 12.20 -13.42
CA HIS A 190 9.33 13.63 -13.16
C HIS A 190 10.10 14.42 -14.21
N GLU A 191 11.21 13.89 -14.75
CA GLU A 191 11.95 14.48 -15.87
C GLU A 191 11.10 14.63 -17.13
N ARG A 192 10.08 13.78 -17.29
CA ARG A 192 9.07 13.87 -18.35
C ARG A 192 7.83 14.64 -17.92
N GLY A 193 7.77 15.16 -16.69
CA GLY A 193 6.65 15.89 -16.13
C GLY A 193 5.44 15.03 -15.74
N ALA A 194 5.58 13.71 -15.68
CA ALA A 194 4.56 12.79 -15.20
C ALA A 194 4.57 12.70 -13.67
N LEU A 195 3.40 12.41 -13.07
CA LEU A 195 3.28 12.04 -11.65
C LEU A 195 3.50 10.54 -11.46
N VAL A 196 3.89 10.09 -10.25
CA VAL A 196 4.04 8.67 -9.86
C VAL A 196 3.15 8.40 -8.65
#